data_93d167fb406142ddfd4a3b4c4c875de9
#
_entry.id   93d167fb406142ddfd4a3b4c4c875de9
#
_cell.length_a   1.000
_cell.length_b   1.000
_cell.length_c   1.000
_cell.angle_alpha   90.00
_cell.angle_beta   90.00
_cell.angle_gamma   90.00
#
_symmetry.space_group_name_H-M   'P 1'
#
loop_
_entity.id
_entity.type
_entity.pdbx_description
1 polymer ?
#
loop_
_entity_poly.entity_id
_entity_poly.type
_entity_poly.pdbx_seq_one_letter_code
_entity_poly.pdbx_strand_id
1 'polypeptide(L)'
;MSIYARLLKLITLSTLCSLIILLANINMGYCNKTPKTILVLNSYHYGMQWVNNVVSGIYNEFDATGDDAIIHTEYLDSKNYSDDNYYNMLYNVYQYKYQQSPPDIIICSDDNALRFLIKYRNSLFTNIPIVFCGINNIDSYKNELENSNITGVVENFDINSTLMIAKKMQPTTKHVFVVNDFSITGQENVAVVKKAIKNFNINLDFIFSKNSSINELVAEINSLPSDSIVLLMSFNKDRLGEVFGYRRLSNKLSKETNIPIYGVWDFYVGNG
;
A
#
# COMPACT_ATOMS: atom_id res chain seq x y z
N MET A 1 57.02 -51.64 -28.71
CA MET A 1 56.47 -50.65 -27.82
C MET A 1 56.27 -51.37 -26.49
N SER A 2 56.99 -50.92 -25.41
CA SER A 2 57.00 -51.65 -24.15
C SER A 2 55.67 -51.57 -23.42
N ILE A 3 55.35 -52.63 -22.67
CA ILE A 3 54.11 -52.69 -21.84
C ILE A 3 53.93 -51.42 -20.97
N TYR A 4 55.03 -50.83 -20.47
CA TYR A 4 55.07 -49.59 -19.76
C TYR A 4 54.53 -48.39 -20.54
N ALA A 5 54.82 -48.27 -21.83
CA ALA A 5 54.33 -47.17 -22.66
C ALA A 5 52.82 -47.26 -22.96
N ARG A 6 52.27 -48.49 -22.95
CA ARG A 6 50.80 -48.70 -23.09
C ARG A 6 50.07 -48.39 -21.81
N LEU A 7 50.63 -48.77 -20.65
CA LEU A 7 50.05 -48.45 -19.35
C LEU A 7 50.06 -46.93 -19.09
N LEU A 8 51.13 -46.22 -19.43
CA LEU A 8 51.24 -44.79 -19.27
C LEU A 8 50.20 -44.05 -20.12
N LYS A 9 49.98 -44.48 -21.37
CA LYS A 9 48.93 -43.92 -22.24
C LYS A 9 47.50 -44.15 -21.71
N LEU A 10 47.23 -45.30 -21.12
CA LEU A 10 45.92 -45.60 -20.51
C LEU A 10 45.65 -44.73 -19.28
N ILE A 11 46.67 -44.54 -18.45
CA ILE A 11 46.56 -43.66 -17.24
C ILE A 11 46.33 -42.20 -17.66
N THR A 12 47.10 -41.69 -18.64
CA THR A 12 46.92 -40.31 -19.13
C THR A 12 45.56 -40.09 -19.80
N LEU A 13 45.04 -41.06 -20.53
CA LEU A 13 43.73 -41.00 -21.16
C LEU A 13 42.61 -41.01 -20.12
N SER A 14 42.73 -41.84 -19.08
CA SER A 14 41.79 -41.92 -17.97
C SER A 14 41.72 -40.61 -17.15
N THR A 15 42.90 -40.03 -16.83
CA THR A 15 42.95 -38.73 -16.13
C THR A 15 42.39 -37.59 -16.96
N LEU A 16 42.63 -37.59 -18.28
CA LEU A 16 42.06 -36.59 -19.20
C LEU A 16 40.52 -36.71 -19.28
N CYS A 17 40.00 -37.94 -19.40
CA CYS A 17 38.55 -38.18 -19.37
C CYS A 17 37.92 -37.75 -18.05
N SER A 18 38.54 -38.04 -16.91
CA SER A 18 38.06 -37.61 -15.59
C SER A 18 38.05 -36.08 -15.45
N LEU A 19 39.06 -35.40 -16.00
CA LEU A 19 39.13 -33.94 -15.99
C LEU A 19 38.04 -33.29 -16.87
N ILE A 20 37.78 -33.88 -18.05
CA ILE A 20 36.71 -33.43 -18.94
C ILE A 20 35.33 -33.62 -18.29
N ILE A 21 35.09 -34.75 -17.62
CA ILE A 21 33.84 -34.99 -16.88
C ILE A 21 33.70 -34.01 -15.72
N LEU A 22 34.78 -33.69 -15.01
CA LEU A 22 34.74 -32.68 -13.91
C LEU A 22 34.43 -31.29 -14.47
N LEU A 23 35.05 -30.86 -15.55
CA LEU A 23 34.82 -29.60 -16.23
C LEU A 23 33.40 -29.48 -16.82
N ALA A 24 32.85 -30.59 -17.36
CA ALA A 24 31.48 -30.66 -17.86
C ALA A 24 30.43 -30.47 -16.71
N ASN A 25 30.72 -31.02 -15.51
CA ASN A 25 29.84 -30.88 -14.38
C ASN A 25 29.88 -29.47 -13.75
N ILE A 26 30.97 -28.71 -13.91
CA ILE A 26 31.06 -27.33 -13.42
C ILE A 26 30.12 -26.41 -14.20
N ASN A 27 29.83 -26.66 -15.47
CA ASN A 27 28.92 -25.87 -16.28
C ASN A 27 27.43 -26.21 -16.10
N MET A 28 27.07 -27.28 -15.37
CA MET A 28 25.67 -27.63 -15.11
C MET A 28 25.02 -26.90 -13.92
N GLY A 29 25.77 -26.08 -13.19
CA GLY A 29 25.29 -25.40 -11.96
C GLY A 29 24.74 -24.01 -12.14
N TYR A 30 24.89 -23.36 -13.28
CA TYR A 30 24.26 -22.08 -13.53
C TYR A 30 22.84 -22.30 -14.06
N CYS A 31 21.92 -22.53 -13.14
CA CYS A 31 20.50 -22.29 -13.42
C CYS A 31 20.38 -20.77 -13.66
N ASN A 32 20.40 -20.35 -14.91
CA ASN A 32 20.01 -18.98 -15.30
C ASN A 32 18.52 -18.85 -14.96
N LYS A 33 18.22 -18.51 -13.69
CA LYS A 33 16.88 -18.05 -13.34
C LYS A 33 16.63 -16.79 -14.17
N THR A 34 15.70 -16.86 -15.10
CA THR A 34 15.21 -15.64 -15.75
C THR A 34 14.70 -14.69 -14.65
N PRO A 35 15.12 -13.42 -14.66
CA PRO A 35 14.63 -12.44 -13.70
C PRO A 35 13.12 -12.45 -13.64
N LYS A 36 12.57 -12.39 -12.43
CA LYS A 36 11.12 -12.30 -12.23
C LYS A 36 10.65 -10.88 -12.51
N THR A 37 9.53 -10.75 -13.21
CA THR A 37 8.93 -9.46 -13.50
C THR A 37 7.86 -9.14 -12.45
N ILE A 38 8.02 -8.01 -11.77
CA ILE A 38 7.15 -7.55 -10.70
C ILE A 38 6.47 -6.27 -11.17
N LEU A 39 5.14 -6.22 -11.04
CA LEU A 39 4.38 -4.98 -11.20
C LEU A 39 4.07 -4.42 -9.82
N VAL A 40 4.57 -3.21 -9.53
CA VAL A 40 4.16 -2.43 -8.36
C VAL A 40 3.09 -1.43 -8.79
N LEU A 41 1.84 -1.66 -8.38
CA LEU A 41 0.71 -0.81 -8.71
C LEU A 41 0.29 0.03 -7.51
N ASN A 42 0.47 1.34 -7.60
CA ASN A 42 0.15 2.27 -6.53
C ASN A 42 -1.19 2.96 -6.75
N SER A 43 -1.99 3.09 -5.69
CA SER A 43 -3.26 3.82 -5.73
C SER A 43 -3.09 5.30 -6.05
N TYR A 44 -2.04 5.93 -5.52
CA TYR A 44 -1.84 7.37 -5.62
C TYR A 44 -0.73 7.74 -6.60
N HIS A 45 -0.48 9.05 -6.79
CA HIS A 45 0.51 9.55 -7.72
C HIS A 45 1.94 9.48 -7.15
N TYR A 46 2.90 9.49 -8.07
CA TYR A 46 4.31 9.69 -7.73
C TYR A 46 4.53 11.03 -7.01
N GLY A 47 5.40 11.04 -6.01
CA GLY A 47 5.73 12.25 -5.22
C GLY A 47 4.91 12.39 -3.94
N MET A 48 3.85 11.62 -3.75
CA MET A 48 3.20 11.52 -2.45
C MET A 48 4.10 10.77 -1.47
N GLN A 49 4.44 11.38 -0.33
CA GLN A 49 5.43 10.85 0.61
C GLN A 49 5.16 9.40 1.04
N TRP A 50 3.90 9.08 1.36
CA TRP A 50 3.51 7.71 1.73
C TRP A 50 3.83 6.71 0.61
N VAL A 51 3.46 7.02 -0.63
CA VAL A 51 3.74 6.19 -1.82
C VAL A 51 5.23 6.02 -2.03
N ASN A 52 5.99 7.12 -1.95
CA ASN A 52 7.43 7.06 -2.11
C ASN A 52 8.10 6.16 -1.05
N ASN A 53 7.63 6.23 0.20
CA ASN A 53 8.12 5.37 1.28
C ASN A 53 7.82 3.89 1.01
N VAL A 54 6.59 3.55 0.58
CA VAL A 54 6.21 2.18 0.21
C VAL A 54 7.06 1.66 -0.95
N VAL A 55 7.15 2.42 -2.03
CA VAL A 55 7.94 2.05 -3.21
C VAL A 55 9.41 1.88 -2.84
N SER A 56 9.99 2.82 -2.08
CA SER A 56 11.39 2.71 -1.62
C SER A 56 11.60 1.48 -0.74
N GLY A 57 10.65 1.14 0.15
CA GLY A 57 10.72 -0.07 0.96
C GLY A 57 10.75 -1.34 0.12
N ILE A 58 9.92 -1.41 -0.93
CA ILE A 58 9.91 -2.54 -1.86
C ILE A 58 11.27 -2.67 -2.58
N TYR A 59 11.77 -1.60 -3.17
CA TYR A 59 13.07 -1.62 -3.87
C TYR A 59 14.22 -1.99 -2.94
N ASN A 60 14.27 -1.40 -1.75
CA ASN A 60 15.33 -1.68 -0.77
C ASN A 60 15.36 -3.15 -0.34
N GLU A 61 14.20 -3.82 -0.24
CA GLU A 61 14.13 -5.24 0.11
C GLU A 61 14.71 -6.12 -1.01
N PHE A 62 14.36 -5.86 -2.27
CA PHE A 62 14.93 -6.60 -3.41
C PHE A 62 16.43 -6.36 -3.54
N ASP A 63 16.91 -5.13 -3.35
CA ASP A 63 18.34 -4.82 -3.36
C ASP A 63 19.08 -5.53 -2.21
N ALA A 64 18.49 -5.59 -1.02
CA ALA A 64 19.09 -6.22 0.16
C ALA A 64 19.16 -7.75 0.05
N THR A 65 18.16 -8.40 -0.56
CA THR A 65 18.14 -9.85 -0.76
C THR A 65 18.99 -10.28 -1.95
N GLY A 66 19.34 -9.35 -2.84
CA GLY A 66 20.09 -9.64 -4.07
C GLY A 66 19.29 -10.47 -5.06
N ASP A 67 17.97 -10.48 -4.95
CA ASP A 67 17.09 -11.16 -5.91
C ASP A 67 17.07 -10.40 -7.24
N ASP A 68 17.34 -11.12 -8.32
CA ASP A 68 17.28 -10.56 -9.67
C ASP A 68 15.82 -10.43 -10.12
N ALA A 69 15.28 -9.22 -10.02
CA ALA A 69 13.90 -8.90 -10.37
C ALA A 69 13.81 -7.65 -11.23
N ILE A 70 12.93 -7.68 -12.24
CA ILE A 70 12.58 -6.53 -13.06
C ILE A 70 11.31 -5.90 -12.47
N ILE A 71 11.43 -4.70 -11.89
CA ILE A 71 10.31 -4.03 -11.23
C ILE A 71 9.76 -2.93 -12.14
N HIS A 72 8.49 -3.06 -12.51
CA HIS A 72 7.71 -2.01 -13.17
C HIS A 72 6.82 -1.32 -12.15
N THR A 73 6.90 0.01 -12.05
CA THR A 73 6.10 0.79 -11.12
C THR A 73 5.06 1.63 -11.86
N GLU A 74 3.78 1.45 -11.51
CA GLU A 74 2.64 2.15 -12.08
C GLU A 74 1.84 2.88 -11.00
N TYR A 75 1.12 3.93 -11.40
CA TYR A 75 0.38 4.80 -10.50
C TYR A 75 -1.03 5.03 -11.06
N LEU A 76 -2.05 4.78 -10.24
CA LEU A 76 -3.44 5.06 -10.62
C LEU A 76 -3.83 6.54 -10.48
N ASP A 77 -3.07 7.30 -9.71
CA ASP A 77 -3.37 8.71 -9.40
C ASP A 77 -4.81 8.96 -8.89
N SER A 78 -5.30 8.04 -8.08
CA SER A 78 -6.72 7.99 -7.67
C SER A 78 -7.18 9.14 -6.77
N LYS A 79 -6.26 9.95 -6.21
CA LYS A 79 -6.64 11.19 -5.50
C LYS A 79 -7.11 12.27 -6.47
N ASN A 80 -6.53 12.34 -7.66
CA ASN A 80 -6.90 13.29 -8.69
C ASN A 80 -8.04 12.76 -9.55
N TYR A 81 -7.96 11.49 -9.99
CA TYR A 81 -8.87 10.86 -10.93
C TYR A 81 -9.36 9.51 -10.40
N SER A 82 -10.67 9.33 -10.22
CA SER A 82 -11.21 8.10 -9.62
C SER A 82 -12.56 7.66 -10.20
N ASP A 83 -12.96 8.23 -11.34
CA ASP A 83 -14.18 7.84 -12.03
C ASP A 83 -13.98 6.60 -12.93
N ASP A 84 -15.09 5.96 -13.30
CA ASP A 84 -15.07 4.73 -14.08
C ASP A 84 -14.47 4.92 -15.49
N ASN A 85 -14.64 6.09 -16.12
CA ASN A 85 -14.05 6.35 -17.43
C ASN A 85 -12.53 6.37 -17.37
N TYR A 86 -11.98 7.01 -16.32
CA TYR A 86 -10.55 7.04 -16.09
C TYR A 86 -10.00 5.63 -15.86
N TYR A 87 -10.63 4.82 -15.02
CA TYR A 87 -10.20 3.44 -14.79
C TYR A 87 -10.33 2.55 -16.04
N ASN A 88 -11.32 2.77 -16.89
CA ASN A 88 -11.40 2.09 -18.18
C ASN A 88 -10.28 2.49 -19.16
N MET A 89 -9.85 3.76 -19.15
CA MET A 89 -8.67 4.19 -19.91
C MET A 89 -7.39 3.52 -19.37
N LEU A 90 -7.18 3.48 -18.06
CA LEU A 90 -6.05 2.78 -17.45
C LEU A 90 -6.06 1.27 -17.75
N TYR A 91 -7.23 0.63 -17.73
CA TYR A 91 -7.37 -0.76 -18.15
C TYR A 91 -6.82 -0.98 -19.56
N ASN A 92 -7.21 -0.14 -20.53
CA ASN A 92 -6.73 -0.25 -21.90
C ASN A 92 -5.21 -0.03 -22.01
N VAL A 93 -4.65 0.93 -21.24
CA VAL A 93 -3.19 1.16 -21.18
C VAL A 93 -2.47 -0.04 -20.62
N TYR A 94 -2.95 -0.63 -19.52
CA TYR A 94 -2.31 -1.79 -18.91
C TYR A 94 -2.51 -3.06 -19.73
N GLN A 95 -3.64 -3.21 -20.41
CA GLN A 95 -3.83 -4.28 -21.38
C GLN A 95 -2.77 -4.20 -22.49
N TYR A 96 -2.56 -3.02 -23.07
CA TYR A 96 -1.52 -2.81 -24.08
C TYR A 96 -0.12 -3.13 -23.55
N LYS A 97 0.22 -2.69 -22.34
CA LYS A 97 1.55 -2.89 -21.73
C LYS A 97 1.83 -4.35 -21.35
N TYR A 98 0.84 -5.05 -20.80
CA TYR A 98 1.05 -6.32 -20.10
C TYR A 98 0.40 -7.54 -20.76
N GLN A 99 -0.33 -7.38 -21.84
CA GLN A 99 -1.00 -8.50 -22.52
C GLN A 99 -0.01 -9.54 -23.04
N GLN A 100 1.12 -9.12 -23.63
CA GLN A 100 2.12 -10.02 -24.20
C GLN A 100 3.23 -10.42 -23.21
N SER A 101 3.44 -9.60 -22.19
CA SER A 101 4.47 -9.83 -21.18
C SER A 101 3.88 -9.55 -19.79
N PRO A 102 3.01 -10.43 -19.30
CA PRO A 102 2.40 -10.25 -17.98
C PRO A 102 3.44 -10.36 -16.86
N PRO A 103 3.27 -9.66 -15.75
CA PRO A 103 4.16 -9.80 -14.59
C PRO A 103 3.99 -11.19 -13.95
N ASP A 104 5.06 -11.68 -13.31
CA ASP A 104 5.00 -12.92 -12.52
C ASP A 104 4.23 -12.73 -11.22
N ILE A 105 4.26 -11.51 -10.65
CA ILE A 105 3.58 -11.13 -9.40
C ILE A 105 3.22 -9.64 -9.45
N ILE A 106 2.14 -9.28 -8.76
CA ILE A 106 1.74 -7.88 -8.58
C ILE A 106 1.82 -7.53 -7.10
N ILE A 107 2.50 -6.44 -6.78
CA ILE A 107 2.44 -5.81 -5.46
C ILE A 107 1.57 -4.57 -5.62
N CYS A 108 0.52 -4.42 -4.80
CA CYS A 108 -0.32 -3.23 -4.87
C CYS A 108 -0.42 -2.52 -3.52
N SER A 109 -0.53 -1.20 -3.58
CA SER A 109 -0.63 -0.36 -2.39
C SER A 109 -1.94 0.39 -2.32
N ASP A 110 -2.61 0.28 -1.15
CA ASP A 110 -3.87 0.93 -0.80
C ASP A 110 -5.10 0.40 -1.56
N ASP A 111 -6.29 0.78 -1.11
CA ASP A 111 -7.59 0.23 -1.51
C ASP A 111 -7.92 0.39 -3.00
N ASN A 112 -7.57 1.54 -3.61
CA ASN A 112 -7.93 1.78 -5.01
C ASN A 112 -7.20 0.85 -5.98
N ALA A 113 -5.92 0.55 -5.71
CA ALA A 113 -5.15 -0.39 -6.54
C ALA A 113 -5.69 -1.82 -6.40
N LEU A 114 -5.99 -2.25 -5.17
CA LEU A 114 -6.58 -3.58 -4.94
C LEU A 114 -7.96 -3.70 -5.62
N ARG A 115 -8.84 -2.70 -5.50
CA ARG A 115 -10.15 -2.68 -6.18
C ARG A 115 -10.03 -2.72 -7.69
N PHE A 116 -9.08 -1.97 -8.25
CA PHE A 116 -8.79 -2.00 -9.69
C PHE A 116 -8.37 -3.41 -10.12
N LEU A 117 -7.43 -4.03 -9.41
CA LEU A 117 -6.97 -5.38 -9.72
C LEU A 117 -8.10 -6.41 -9.59
N ILE A 118 -8.92 -6.36 -8.57
CA ILE A 118 -10.08 -7.25 -8.39
C ILE A 118 -11.06 -7.08 -9.54
N LYS A 119 -11.44 -5.82 -9.89
CA LYS A 119 -12.38 -5.51 -10.97
C LYS A 119 -11.94 -6.07 -12.32
N TYR A 120 -10.66 -5.97 -12.64
CA TYR A 120 -10.14 -6.36 -13.95
C TYR A 120 -9.32 -7.66 -13.94
N ARG A 121 -9.31 -8.40 -12.83
CA ARG A 121 -8.49 -9.60 -12.64
C ARG A 121 -8.61 -10.62 -13.76
N ASN A 122 -9.85 -10.95 -14.13
CA ASN A 122 -10.12 -12.03 -15.09
C ASN A 122 -9.81 -11.66 -16.54
N SER A 123 -9.67 -10.38 -16.85
CA SER A 123 -9.43 -9.88 -18.20
C SER A 123 -8.01 -9.35 -18.41
N LEU A 124 -7.33 -8.93 -17.35
CA LEU A 124 -6.02 -8.27 -17.44
C LEU A 124 -4.89 -9.09 -16.81
N PHE A 125 -5.11 -9.63 -15.60
CA PHE A 125 -4.07 -10.28 -14.80
C PHE A 125 -4.53 -11.67 -14.30
N THR A 126 -5.02 -12.49 -15.22
CA THR A 126 -5.58 -13.81 -14.89
C THR A 126 -4.56 -14.69 -14.18
N ASN A 127 -4.92 -15.21 -13.01
CA ASN A 127 -4.12 -16.10 -12.17
C ASN A 127 -2.78 -15.53 -11.67
N ILE A 128 -2.47 -14.26 -11.89
CA ILE A 128 -1.26 -13.65 -11.35
C ILE A 128 -1.43 -13.45 -9.83
N PRO A 129 -0.46 -13.89 -9.00
CA PRO A 129 -0.50 -13.63 -7.57
C PRO A 129 -0.46 -12.13 -7.27
N ILE A 130 -1.25 -11.70 -6.28
CA ILE A 130 -1.29 -10.32 -5.82
C ILE A 130 -0.90 -10.26 -4.35
N VAL A 131 0.04 -9.39 -4.03
CA VAL A 131 0.41 -9.04 -2.66
C VAL A 131 0.01 -7.59 -2.42
N PHE A 132 -0.86 -7.34 -1.45
CA PHE A 132 -1.28 -5.98 -1.13
C PHE A 132 -0.58 -5.45 0.13
N CYS A 133 -0.49 -4.13 0.25
CA CYS A 133 -0.13 -3.42 1.49
C CYS A 133 -0.98 -2.17 1.66
N GLY A 134 -1.11 -1.69 2.90
CA GLY A 134 -1.82 -0.45 3.20
C GLY A 134 -3.34 -0.51 3.01
N ILE A 135 -3.96 -1.70 3.12
CA ILE A 135 -5.41 -1.83 3.05
C ILE A 135 -6.02 -1.43 4.38
N ASN A 136 -6.92 -0.45 4.35
CA ASN A 136 -7.51 0.15 5.56
C ASN A 136 -8.59 -0.75 6.18
N ASN A 137 -9.40 -1.40 5.38
CA ASN A 137 -10.49 -2.25 5.85
C ASN A 137 -10.54 -3.56 5.08
N ILE A 138 -9.83 -4.56 5.58
CA ILE A 138 -9.74 -5.88 4.93
C ILE A 138 -11.08 -6.61 4.88
N ASP A 139 -11.99 -6.32 5.80
CA ASP A 139 -13.32 -6.95 5.82
C ASP A 139 -14.14 -6.63 4.56
N SER A 140 -13.85 -5.49 3.89
CA SER A 140 -14.50 -5.10 2.63
C SER A 140 -14.15 -6.00 1.45
N TYR A 141 -13.09 -6.81 1.57
CA TYR A 141 -12.58 -7.68 0.50
C TYR A 141 -12.65 -9.16 0.84
N LYS A 142 -13.32 -9.52 1.95
CA LYS A 142 -13.30 -10.89 2.47
C LYS A 142 -13.73 -11.94 1.43
N ASN A 143 -14.77 -11.64 0.64
CA ASN A 143 -15.29 -12.57 -0.36
C ASN A 143 -14.32 -12.76 -1.53
N GLU A 144 -13.63 -11.69 -1.96
CA GLU A 144 -12.69 -11.69 -3.06
C GLU A 144 -11.35 -12.33 -2.69
N LEU A 145 -10.99 -12.29 -1.40
CA LEU A 145 -9.77 -12.89 -0.89
C LEU A 145 -9.92 -14.39 -0.60
N GLU A 146 -11.13 -14.83 -0.26
CA GLU A 146 -11.40 -16.24 0.06
C GLU A 146 -11.11 -17.14 -1.16
N ASN A 147 -10.25 -18.16 -0.94
CA ASN A 147 -9.81 -19.09 -1.99
C ASN A 147 -9.13 -18.43 -3.21
N SER A 148 -8.56 -17.25 -3.04
CA SER A 148 -7.82 -16.53 -4.09
C SER A 148 -6.31 -16.61 -3.86
N ASN A 149 -5.51 -16.26 -4.88
CA ASN A 149 -4.06 -16.05 -4.76
C ASN A 149 -3.74 -14.57 -4.46
N ILE A 150 -4.54 -13.93 -3.59
CA ILE A 150 -4.37 -12.57 -3.11
C ILE A 150 -4.06 -12.64 -1.62
N THR A 151 -2.94 -12.05 -1.21
CA THR A 151 -2.52 -11.95 0.19
C THR A 151 -1.84 -10.62 0.45
N GLY A 152 -1.53 -10.30 1.70
CA GLY A 152 -0.78 -9.07 1.97
C GLY A 152 -0.82 -8.64 3.42
N VAL A 153 -0.46 -7.37 3.62
CA VAL A 153 -0.37 -6.71 4.93
C VAL A 153 -1.40 -5.59 5.00
N VAL A 154 -2.26 -5.65 6.01
CA VAL A 154 -3.26 -4.60 6.29
C VAL A 154 -2.61 -3.44 7.02
N GLU A 155 -3.14 -2.24 6.82
CA GLU A 155 -2.82 -1.10 7.65
C GLU A 155 -3.62 -1.21 8.96
N ASN A 156 -2.92 -1.24 10.09
CA ASN A 156 -3.55 -1.33 11.39
C ASN A 156 -3.21 -0.09 12.21
N PHE A 157 -4.23 0.63 12.66
CA PHE A 157 -4.10 1.79 13.53
C PHE A 157 -5.06 1.66 14.71
N ASP A 158 -4.58 2.06 15.90
CA ASP A 158 -5.31 1.87 17.14
C ASP A 158 -6.11 3.12 17.53
N ILE A 159 -7.37 3.17 17.08
CA ILE A 159 -8.31 4.23 17.40
C ILE A 159 -8.59 4.28 18.90
N ASN A 160 -8.76 3.13 19.53
CA ASN A 160 -9.14 3.06 20.94
C ASN A 160 -8.04 3.61 21.83
N SER A 161 -6.78 3.22 21.61
CA SER A 161 -5.64 3.76 22.35
C SER A 161 -5.44 5.25 22.09
N THR A 162 -5.63 5.71 20.85
CA THR A 162 -5.58 7.15 20.53
C THR A 162 -6.64 7.93 21.30
N LEU A 163 -7.88 7.46 21.32
CA LEU A 163 -8.97 8.11 22.07
C LEU A 163 -8.76 8.06 23.58
N MET A 164 -8.20 6.97 24.11
CA MET A 164 -7.85 6.86 25.54
C MET A 164 -6.78 7.88 25.93
N ILE A 165 -5.75 8.04 25.11
CA ILE A 165 -4.69 9.05 25.31
C ILE A 165 -5.30 10.45 25.23
N ALA A 166 -6.11 10.72 24.21
CA ALA A 166 -6.79 12.00 24.04
C ALA A 166 -7.65 12.35 25.25
N LYS A 167 -8.46 11.40 25.74
CA LYS A 167 -9.28 11.57 26.94
C LYS A 167 -8.46 11.78 28.22
N LYS A 168 -7.29 11.14 28.32
CA LYS A 168 -6.37 11.34 29.45
C LYS A 168 -5.76 12.75 29.43
N MET A 169 -5.41 13.25 28.24
CA MET A 169 -4.86 14.61 28.07
C MET A 169 -5.92 15.70 28.19
N GLN A 170 -7.15 15.39 27.79
CA GLN A 170 -8.32 16.29 27.83
C GLN A 170 -9.46 15.63 28.63
N PRO A 171 -9.40 15.60 29.97
CA PRO A 171 -10.35 14.85 30.81
C PRO A 171 -11.80 15.29 30.67
N THR A 172 -12.02 16.56 30.29
CA THR A 172 -13.36 17.14 30.11
C THR A 172 -14.03 16.78 28.81
N THR A 173 -13.32 16.14 27.86
CA THR A 173 -13.85 15.77 26.53
C THR A 173 -15.14 14.97 26.62
N LYS A 174 -16.16 15.40 25.88
CA LYS A 174 -17.42 14.68 25.69
C LYS A 174 -17.70 14.36 24.23
N HIS A 175 -17.17 15.15 23.30
CA HIS A 175 -17.45 15.07 21.88
C HIS A 175 -16.18 14.74 21.09
N VAL A 176 -16.28 13.82 20.13
CA VAL A 176 -15.21 13.46 19.19
C VAL A 176 -15.71 13.76 17.79
N PHE A 177 -15.10 14.73 17.14
CA PHE A 177 -15.37 15.05 15.75
C PHE A 177 -14.39 14.27 14.84
N VAL A 178 -14.92 13.29 14.11
CA VAL A 178 -14.13 12.42 13.24
C VAL A 178 -14.03 13.02 11.84
N VAL A 179 -12.82 13.39 11.43
CA VAL A 179 -12.56 14.02 10.14
C VAL A 179 -12.08 12.98 9.13
N ASN A 180 -12.86 12.83 8.06
CA ASN A 180 -12.53 12.06 6.88
C ASN A 180 -12.97 12.79 5.61
N ASP A 181 -12.29 12.50 4.48
CA ASP A 181 -12.83 12.84 3.17
C ASP A 181 -13.82 11.76 2.66
N PHE A 182 -14.42 12.02 1.50
CA PHE A 182 -15.42 11.13 0.89
C PHE A 182 -14.81 10.26 -0.23
N SER A 183 -13.48 10.14 -0.28
CA SER A 183 -12.79 9.16 -1.10
C SER A 183 -13.08 7.72 -0.64
N ILE A 184 -12.69 6.75 -1.44
CA ILE A 184 -12.79 5.32 -1.07
C ILE A 184 -12.06 5.08 0.25
N THR A 185 -10.81 5.54 0.38
CA THR A 185 -10.03 5.44 1.62
C THR A 185 -10.75 6.08 2.82
N GLY A 186 -11.31 7.28 2.64
CA GLY A 186 -12.06 7.94 3.71
C GLY A 186 -13.30 7.16 4.15
N GLN A 187 -14.02 6.54 3.21
CA GLN A 187 -15.19 5.70 3.52
C GLN A 187 -14.79 4.42 4.27
N GLU A 188 -13.69 3.77 3.88
CA GLU A 188 -13.17 2.60 4.59
C GLU A 188 -12.71 2.99 6.01
N ASN A 189 -12.05 4.12 6.18
CA ASN A 189 -11.69 4.65 7.50
C ASN A 189 -12.92 4.89 8.39
N VAL A 190 -14.00 5.46 7.85
CA VAL A 190 -15.27 5.63 8.59
C VAL A 190 -15.81 4.29 9.06
N ALA A 191 -15.77 3.26 8.24
CA ALA A 191 -16.22 1.92 8.61
C ALA A 191 -15.39 1.34 9.76
N VAL A 192 -14.05 1.48 9.71
CA VAL A 192 -13.13 1.05 10.77
C VAL A 192 -13.39 1.81 12.07
N VAL A 193 -13.54 3.16 12.02
CA VAL A 193 -13.88 3.96 13.21
C VAL A 193 -15.19 3.49 13.81
N LYS A 194 -16.26 3.34 13.01
CA LYS A 194 -17.56 2.88 13.48
C LYS A 194 -17.50 1.49 14.13
N LYS A 195 -16.64 0.60 13.64
CA LYS A 195 -16.40 -0.72 14.23
C LYS A 195 -15.68 -0.61 15.58
N ALA A 196 -14.64 0.23 15.66
CA ALA A 196 -13.86 0.44 16.88
C ALA A 196 -14.72 1.04 18.01
N ILE A 197 -15.51 2.08 17.73
CA ILE A 197 -16.32 2.76 18.75
C ILE A 197 -17.47 1.90 19.30
N LYS A 198 -17.96 0.89 18.59
CA LYS A 198 -18.98 -0.02 19.11
C LYS A 198 -18.53 -0.76 20.37
N ASN A 199 -17.25 -1.01 20.49
CA ASN A 199 -16.66 -1.73 21.63
C ASN A 199 -15.92 -0.79 22.60
N PHE A 200 -16.06 0.52 22.42
CA PHE A 200 -15.36 1.51 23.21
C PHE A 200 -16.17 1.83 24.47
N ASN A 201 -15.64 1.49 25.64
CA ASN A 201 -16.33 1.56 26.92
C ASN A 201 -16.27 2.96 27.59
N ILE A 202 -15.98 4.01 26.83
CA ILE A 202 -15.98 5.39 27.34
C ILE A 202 -17.16 6.14 26.73
N ASN A 203 -17.92 6.86 27.56
CA ASN A 203 -19.05 7.64 27.11
C ASN A 203 -18.55 8.90 26.39
N LEU A 204 -18.52 8.85 25.04
CA LEU A 204 -18.18 9.93 24.14
C LEU A 204 -19.21 9.99 23.00
N ASP A 205 -19.59 11.19 22.62
CA ASP A 205 -20.45 11.44 21.47
C ASP A 205 -19.60 11.58 20.20
N PHE A 206 -19.88 10.77 19.18
CA PHE A 206 -19.14 10.79 17.93
C PHE A 206 -19.92 11.52 16.83
N ILE A 207 -19.30 12.53 16.25
CA ILE A 207 -19.81 13.31 15.12
C ILE A 207 -18.87 13.11 13.96
N PHE A 208 -19.39 12.80 12.78
CA PHE A 208 -18.58 12.59 11.57
C PHE A 208 -18.67 13.81 10.66
N SER A 209 -17.53 14.22 10.08
CA SER A 209 -17.46 15.33 9.13
C SER A 209 -18.37 15.08 7.92
N LYS A 210 -18.94 16.14 7.39
CA LYS A 210 -19.71 16.13 6.15
C LYS A 210 -18.78 16.22 4.95
N ASN A 211 -19.34 16.02 3.74
CA ASN A 211 -18.63 16.30 2.50
C ASN A 211 -18.47 17.82 2.34
N SER A 212 -17.38 18.36 2.83
CA SER A 212 -17.13 19.79 2.96
C SER A 212 -15.88 20.20 2.17
N SER A 213 -15.80 21.48 1.79
CA SER A 213 -14.53 22.11 1.42
C SER A 213 -13.66 22.27 2.66
N ILE A 214 -12.36 22.48 2.48
CA ILE A 214 -11.43 22.66 3.59
C ILE A 214 -11.82 23.87 4.47
N ASN A 215 -12.35 24.95 3.90
CA ASN A 215 -12.78 26.13 4.66
C ASN A 215 -14.08 25.87 5.43
N GLU A 216 -15.01 25.10 4.87
CA GLU A 216 -16.21 24.65 5.56
C GLU A 216 -15.85 23.71 6.72
N LEU A 217 -14.88 22.80 6.51
CA LEU A 217 -14.37 21.92 7.58
C LEU A 217 -13.77 22.70 8.75
N VAL A 218 -12.95 23.71 8.47
CA VAL A 218 -12.38 24.62 9.50
C VAL A 218 -13.49 25.32 10.27
N ALA A 219 -14.50 25.85 9.57
CA ALA A 219 -15.65 26.50 10.21
C ALA A 219 -16.47 25.53 11.09
N GLU A 220 -16.66 24.29 10.61
CA GLU A 220 -17.35 23.23 11.35
C GLU A 220 -16.59 22.89 12.64
N ILE A 221 -15.26 22.69 12.56
CA ILE A 221 -14.42 22.43 13.75
C ILE A 221 -14.51 23.60 14.75
N ASN A 222 -14.43 24.84 14.29
CA ASN A 222 -14.48 26.00 15.14
C ASN A 222 -15.88 26.24 15.78
N SER A 223 -16.92 25.62 15.25
CA SER A 223 -18.27 25.65 15.81
C SER A 223 -18.54 24.59 16.90
N LEU A 224 -17.59 23.66 17.12
CA LEU A 224 -17.75 22.61 18.10
C LEU A 224 -17.72 23.13 19.54
N PRO A 225 -18.39 22.45 20.48
CA PRO A 225 -18.26 22.74 21.90
C PRO A 225 -16.82 22.68 22.39
N SER A 226 -16.45 23.45 23.41
CA SER A 226 -15.09 23.51 23.96
C SER A 226 -14.61 22.21 24.62
N ASP A 227 -15.52 21.27 24.91
CA ASP A 227 -15.24 19.92 25.41
C ASP A 227 -15.16 18.88 24.28
N SER A 228 -14.81 19.33 23.08
CA SER A 228 -14.60 18.51 21.89
C SER A 228 -13.12 18.23 21.62
N ILE A 229 -12.85 17.14 20.93
CA ILE A 229 -11.57 16.85 20.24
C ILE A 229 -11.85 16.49 18.79
N VAL A 230 -10.85 16.69 17.93
CA VAL A 230 -10.85 16.18 16.55
C VAL A 230 -10.05 14.87 16.47
N LEU A 231 -10.65 13.82 15.93
CA LEU A 231 -9.95 12.62 15.49
C LEU A 231 -9.72 12.75 13.97
N LEU A 232 -8.50 13.12 13.60
CA LEU A 232 -8.12 13.30 12.20
C LEU A 232 -7.72 11.94 11.61
N MET A 233 -8.58 11.43 10.74
CA MET A 233 -8.31 10.28 9.91
C MET A 233 -7.66 10.74 8.60
N SER A 234 -8.30 10.60 7.44
CA SER A 234 -7.77 11.10 6.17
C SER A 234 -8.66 12.19 5.60
N PHE A 235 -8.05 13.28 5.15
CA PHE A 235 -8.74 14.32 4.39
C PHE A 235 -7.80 14.82 3.28
N ASN A 236 -7.72 14.05 2.21
CA ASN A 236 -6.80 14.34 1.12
C ASN A 236 -7.47 15.02 -0.08
N LYS A 237 -8.79 14.95 -0.18
CA LYS A 237 -9.57 15.61 -1.24
C LYS A 237 -10.85 16.20 -0.65
N ASP A 238 -11.07 17.46 -0.90
CA ASP A 238 -12.28 18.15 -0.43
C ASP A 238 -13.44 18.07 -1.45
N ARG A 239 -14.61 18.59 -1.06
CA ARG A 239 -15.82 18.63 -1.89
C ARG A 239 -15.63 19.38 -3.21
N LEU A 240 -14.72 20.35 -3.26
CA LEU A 240 -14.42 21.13 -4.47
C LEU A 240 -13.40 20.46 -5.37
N GLY A 241 -12.87 19.28 -4.96
CA GLY A 241 -11.86 18.53 -5.71
C GLY A 241 -10.43 18.98 -5.42
N GLU A 242 -10.22 19.90 -4.46
CA GLU A 242 -8.88 20.30 -4.06
C GLU A 242 -8.18 19.17 -3.31
N VAL A 243 -6.93 18.87 -3.71
CA VAL A 243 -6.14 17.79 -3.13
C VAL A 243 -5.13 18.35 -2.13
N PHE A 244 -5.03 17.70 -0.97
CA PHE A 244 -4.17 18.09 0.14
C PHE A 244 -3.18 16.99 0.49
N GLY A 245 -1.88 17.35 0.58
CA GLY A 245 -0.91 16.51 1.29
C GLY A 245 -1.12 16.60 2.81
N TYR A 246 -0.77 15.55 3.53
CA TYR A 246 -0.97 15.45 4.98
C TYR A 246 -0.39 16.62 5.77
N ARG A 247 0.82 17.05 5.42
CA ARG A 247 1.50 18.19 6.05
C ARG A 247 0.75 19.51 5.85
N ARG A 248 0.26 19.77 4.63
CA ARG A 248 -0.50 21.00 4.33
C ARG A 248 -1.83 21.03 5.09
N LEU A 249 -2.50 19.88 5.15
CA LEU A 249 -3.76 19.73 5.87
C LEU A 249 -3.57 19.99 7.38
N SER A 250 -2.67 19.23 8.03
CA SER A 250 -2.46 19.36 9.48
C SER A 250 -2.01 20.75 9.87
N ASN A 251 -1.08 21.37 9.13
CA ASN A 251 -0.66 22.76 9.36
C ASN A 251 -1.81 23.78 9.21
N LYS A 252 -2.75 23.56 8.27
CA LYS A 252 -3.90 24.44 8.12
C LYS A 252 -4.86 24.28 9.30
N LEU A 253 -5.22 23.04 9.63
CA LEU A 253 -6.13 22.77 10.73
C LEU A 253 -5.58 23.27 12.07
N SER A 254 -4.30 23.00 12.38
CA SER A 254 -3.70 23.43 13.64
C SER A 254 -3.58 24.94 13.79
N LYS A 255 -3.44 25.69 12.69
CA LYS A 255 -3.35 27.16 12.70
C LYS A 255 -4.70 27.86 12.74
N GLU A 256 -5.72 27.24 12.15
CA GLU A 256 -7.03 27.90 11.94
C GLU A 256 -8.13 27.35 12.86
N THR A 257 -7.80 26.36 13.72
CA THR A 257 -8.76 25.81 14.70
C THR A 257 -8.19 25.84 16.11
N ASN A 258 -9.09 25.92 17.12
CA ASN A 258 -8.74 25.95 18.54
C ASN A 258 -9.08 24.64 19.27
N ILE A 259 -9.57 23.64 18.57
CA ILE A 259 -9.93 22.33 19.13
C ILE A 259 -8.74 21.39 19.01
N PRO A 260 -8.36 20.65 20.08
CA PRO A 260 -7.26 19.69 20.03
C PRO A 260 -7.46 18.63 18.95
N ILE A 261 -6.41 18.37 18.14
CA ILE A 261 -6.44 17.44 17.03
C ILE A 261 -5.55 16.24 17.36
N TYR A 262 -6.09 15.04 17.22
CA TYR A 262 -5.39 13.78 17.38
C TYR A 262 -5.43 13.01 16.08
N GLY A 263 -4.25 12.60 15.58
CA GLY A 263 -4.11 11.74 14.39
C GLY A 263 -3.78 10.32 14.78
N VAL A 264 -4.10 9.37 13.90
CA VAL A 264 -3.81 7.93 14.10
C VAL A 264 -2.56 7.48 13.35
N TRP A 265 -1.97 8.36 12.52
CA TRP A 265 -0.76 8.08 11.74
C TRP A 265 0.39 9.01 12.14
N ASP A 266 1.60 8.47 12.04
CA ASP A 266 2.86 9.14 12.37
C ASP A 266 3.16 10.34 11.46
N PHE A 267 2.70 10.32 10.21
CA PHE A 267 2.93 11.42 9.26
C PHE A 267 2.22 12.74 9.64
N TYR A 268 1.34 12.73 10.62
CA TYR A 268 0.78 13.95 11.19
C TYR A 268 1.67 14.58 12.28
N VAL A 269 2.56 13.80 12.90
CA VAL A 269 3.38 14.25 14.01
C VAL A 269 4.35 15.35 13.55
N GLY A 270 4.43 16.43 14.35
CA GLY A 270 5.31 17.58 14.07
C GLY A 270 4.79 18.55 13.01
N ASN A 271 3.54 18.41 12.58
CA ASN A 271 2.91 19.30 11.60
C ASN A 271 1.78 20.15 12.18
N GLY A 272 1.61 20.15 13.49
CA GLY A 272 0.59 20.95 14.18
C GLY A 272 0.83 21.03 15.66
#